data_ef3b9d174046838191366d64fbc86a8b
#
_entry.id   ef3b9d174046838191366d64fbc86a8b
#
_cell.length_a   1.000
_cell.length_b   1.000
_cell.length_c   1.000
_cell.angle_alpha   90.00
_cell.angle_beta   90.00
_cell.angle_gamma   90.00
#
_symmetry.space_group_name_H-M   'P 1'
#
loop_
_entity.id
_entity.type
_entity.pdbx_description
1 polymer ?
#
loop_
_entity_poly.entity_id
_entity_poly.type
_entity_poly.pdbx_seq_one_letter_code
_entity_poly.pdbx_strand_id
1 'polypeptide(L)'
;MINAHKEKYMSSRALVLAMAATACAVALSAAPAHAQPPAPPNCTSADLTGTMTGVMASTTAYLYTHPPVNDFFSTLKGKSPEERKAALEAFMTANPQVRAELQAIRQPMTDFRNRCG
;
A
#
# COMPACT_ATOMS: atom_id res chain seq x y z
N MET A 1 -38.15 37.16 9.02
CA MET A 1 -37.03 36.30 9.46
C MET A 1 -36.61 35.22 8.45
N ILE A 2 -37.54 34.76 7.63
CA ILE A 2 -37.25 33.68 6.66
C ILE A 2 -36.45 34.19 5.43
N ASN A 3 -36.59 35.47 5.07
CA ASN A 3 -35.92 36.01 3.89
C ASN A 3 -34.41 36.30 4.04
N ALA A 4 -33.94 36.59 5.24
CA ALA A 4 -32.50 36.84 5.49
C ALA A 4 -31.64 35.59 5.34
N HIS A 5 -32.19 34.44 5.65
CA HIS A 5 -31.50 33.15 5.48
C HIS A 5 -31.40 32.69 4.01
N LYS A 6 -32.41 33.06 3.19
CA LYS A 6 -32.39 32.71 1.77
C LYS A 6 -31.36 33.53 0.98
N GLU A 7 -31.25 34.82 1.29
CA GLU A 7 -30.28 35.68 0.60
C GLU A 7 -28.84 35.34 0.93
N LYS A 8 -28.55 34.98 2.19
CA LYS A 8 -27.22 34.47 2.57
C LYS A 8 -26.84 33.19 1.86
N TYR A 9 -27.81 32.29 1.64
CA TYR A 9 -27.58 31.03 0.98
C TYR A 9 -27.38 31.16 -0.53
N MET A 10 -28.07 32.10 -1.17
CA MET A 10 -27.89 32.38 -2.59
C MET A 10 -26.55 33.08 -2.89
N SER A 11 -26.12 33.97 -2.00
CA SER A 11 -24.83 34.64 -2.12
C SER A 11 -23.67 33.67 -1.98
N SER A 12 -23.78 32.71 -1.07
CA SER A 12 -22.75 31.65 -0.91
C SER A 12 -22.66 30.73 -2.10
N ARG A 13 -23.77 30.41 -2.77
CA ARG A 13 -23.77 29.59 -3.96
C ARG A 13 -23.14 30.29 -5.17
N ALA A 14 -23.37 31.57 -5.32
CA ALA A 14 -22.77 32.36 -6.40
C ALA A 14 -21.24 32.48 -6.23
N LEU A 15 -20.76 32.64 -4.99
CA LEU A 15 -19.34 32.71 -4.67
C LEU A 15 -18.63 31.36 -4.88
N VAL A 16 -19.29 30.25 -4.56
CA VAL A 16 -18.72 28.90 -4.76
C VAL A 16 -18.60 28.56 -6.23
N LEU A 17 -19.58 28.98 -7.06
CA LEU A 17 -19.53 28.75 -8.51
C LEU A 17 -18.43 29.58 -9.20
N ALA A 18 -18.18 30.81 -8.73
CA ALA A 18 -17.10 31.65 -9.26
C ALA A 18 -15.71 31.10 -8.92
N MET A 19 -15.54 30.52 -7.73
CA MET A 19 -14.28 29.86 -7.35
C MET A 19 -14.01 28.57 -8.13
N ALA A 20 -15.03 27.79 -8.44
CA ALA A 20 -14.89 26.56 -9.22
C ALA A 20 -14.40 26.82 -10.65
N ALA A 21 -14.85 27.89 -11.27
CA ALA A 21 -14.40 28.26 -12.63
C ALA A 21 -12.94 28.70 -12.67
N THR A 22 -12.43 29.34 -11.63
CA THR A 22 -11.04 29.78 -11.54
C THR A 22 -10.10 28.59 -11.29
N ALA A 23 -10.53 27.61 -10.51
CA ALA A 23 -9.74 26.41 -10.25
C ALA A 23 -9.55 25.54 -11.50
N CYS A 24 -10.54 25.45 -12.39
CA CYS A 24 -10.43 24.74 -13.65
C CYS A 24 -9.42 25.36 -14.62
N ALA A 25 -9.31 26.69 -14.65
CA ALA A 25 -8.33 27.37 -15.51
C ALA A 25 -6.89 27.14 -15.06
N VAL A 26 -6.64 27.06 -13.75
CA VAL A 26 -5.31 26.78 -13.20
C VAL A 26 -4.89 25.33 -13.45
N ALA A 27 -5.83 24.40 -13.40
CA ALA A 27 -5.57 22.99 -13.69
C ALA A 27 -5.16 22.74 -15.15
N LEU A 28 -5.70 23.52 -16.10
CA LEU A 28 -5.33 23.44 -17.52
C LEU A 28 -3.95 24.04 -17.84
N SER A 29 -3.48 25.02 -17.07
CA SER A 29 -2.17 25.62 -17.23
C SER A 29 -1.03 24.85 -16.56
N ALA A 30 -1.36 23.85 -15.73
CA ALA A 30 -0.44 22.92 -15.10
C ALA A 30 -0.24 21.65 -15.93
N ALA A 31 -0.44 21.68 -17.24
CA ALA A 31 -0.18 20.57 -18.13
C ALA A 31 1.27 20.05 -17.95
N PRO A 32 1.49 18.75 -17.85
CA PRO A 32 2.74 18.16 -17.39
C PRO A 32 3.88 18.49 -18.35
N ALA A 33 4.82 19.32 -17.89
CA ALA A 33 6.07 19.55 -18.57
C ALA A 33 7.07 18.39 -18.38
N HIS A 34 6.74 17.40 -17.54
CA HIS A 34 7.64 16.32 -17.16
C HIS A 34 6.94 14.98 -17.30
N ALA A 35 7.03 14.36 -18.48
CA ALA A 35 6.75 12.96 -18.65
C ALA A 35 7.89 12.16 -18.01
N GLN A 36 7.58 11.35 -16.98
CA GLN A 36 8.56 10.40 -16.45
C GLN A 36 8.87 9.34 -17.52
N PRO A 37 10.13 8.87 -17.61
CA PRO A 37 10.45 7.76 -18.47
C PRO A 37 9.56 6.56 -18.14
N PRO A 38 9.11 5.77 -19.12
CA PRO A 38 8.35 4.56 -18.85
C PRO A 38 9.17 3.60 -17.99
N ALA A 39 8.51 2.91 -17.06
CA ALA A 39 9.13 1.88 -16.25
C ALA A 39 9.73 0.78 -17.15
N PRO A 40 10.86 0.15 -16.74
CA PRO A 40 11.37 -1.03 -17.43
C PRO A 40 10.30 -2.13 -17.56
N PRO A 41 10.40 -3.03 -18.55
CA PRO A 41 9.46 -4.14 -18.69
C PRO A 41 9.32 -4.95 -17.39
N ASN A 42 8.10 -5.29 -17.00
CA ASN A 42 7.76 -6.01 -15.76
C ASN A 42 8.17 -5.29 -14.47
N CYS A 43 8.30 -3.98 -14.50
CA CYS A 43 8.65 -3.13 -13.34
C CYS A 43 7.62 -2.01 -13.11
N THR A 44 6.42 -2.15 -13.62
CA THR A 44 5.33 -1.19 -13.40
C THR A 44 4.73 -1.34 -12.00
N SER A 45 3.95 -0.36 -11.58
CA SER A 45 3.18 -0.45 -10.33
C SER A 45 2.21 -1.64 -10.32
N ALA A 46 1.65 -1.98 -11.46
CA ALA A 46 0.79 -3.16 -11.60
C ALA A 46 1.58 -4.46 -11.39
N ASP A 47 2.80 -4.54 -11.93
CA ASP A 47 3.68 -5.70 -11.74
C ASP A 47 4.09 -5.85 -10.27
N LEU A 48 4.41 -4.74 -9.59
CA LEU A 48 4.70 -4.76 -8.15
C LEU A 48 3.48 -5.26 -7.35
N THR A 49 2.31 -4.69 -7.62
CA THR A 49 1.07 -5.09 -6.92
C THR A 49 0.72 -6.56 -7.17
N GLY A 50 0.88 -7.03 -8.41
CA GLY A 50 0.68 -8.43 -8.76
C GLY A 50 1.64 -9.35 -8.01
N THR A 51 2.92 -8.99 -7.93
CA THR A 51 3.94 -9.74 -7.18
C THR A 51 3.60 -9.80 -5.69
N MET A 52 3.24 -8.67 -5.10
CA MET A 52 2.80 -8.61 -3.69
C MET A 52 1.59 -9.50 -3.44
N THR A 53 0.59 -9.44 -4.31
CA THR A 53 -0.63 -10.26 -4.21
C THR A 53 -0.28 -11.75 -4.23
N GLY A 54 0.59 -12.18 -5.12
CA GLY A 54 1.04 -13.56 -5.21
C GLY A 54 1.76 -14.02 -3.94
N VAL A 55 2.66 -13.21 -3.40
CA VAL A 55 3.37 -13.50 -2.14
C VAL A 55 2.39 -13.57 -0.97
N MET A 56 1.44 -12.67 -0.88
CA MET A 56 0.42 -12.70 0.19
C MET A 56 -0.48 -13.92 0.10
N ALA A 57 -0.91 -14.30 -1.10
CA ALA A 57 -1.71 -15.50 -1.31
C ALA A 57 -0.95 -16.77 -0.89
N SER A 58 0.32 -16.88 -1.29
CA SER A 58 1.18 -18.01 -0.91
C SER A 58 1.44 -18.06 0.59
N THR A 59 1.65 -16.89 1.23
CA THR A 59 1.81 -16.79 2.69
C THR A 59 0.53 -17.24 3.40
N THR A 60 -0.63 -16.82 2.92
CA THR A 60 -1.93 -17.22 3.48
C THR A 60 -2.11 -18.73 3.42
N ALA A 61 -1.85 -19.34 2.28
CA ALA A 61 -1.94 -20.80 2.11
C ALA A 61 -0.95 -21.54 3.04
N TYR A 62 0.27 -21.04 3.16
CA TYR A 62 1.27 -21.59 4.06
C TYR A 62 0.83 -21.54 5.52
N LEU A 63 0.32 -20.42 5.99
CA LEU A 63 -0.13 -20.28 7.37
C LEU A 63 -1.32 -21.19 7.71
N TYR A 64 -2.26 -21.38 6.78
CA TYR A 64 -3.36 -22.32 6.98
C TYR A 64 -2.91 -23.78 7.06
N THR A 65 -1.86 -24.13 6.36
CA THR A 65 -1.32 -25.51 6.38
C THR A 65 -0.27 -25.75 7.48
N HIS A 66 0.12 -24.66 8.19
CA HIS A 66 1.12 -24.70 9.27
C HIS A 66 0.58 -24.00 10.52
N PRO A 67 -0.40 -24.59 11.23
CA PRO A 67 -1.03 -23.98 12.39
C PRO A 67 -0.06 -23.44 13.45
N PRO A 68 1.01 -24.12 13.85
CA PRO A 68 1.94 -23.57 14.84
C PRO A 68 2.63 -22.27 14.38
N VAL A 69 2.90 -22.13 13.08
CA VAL A 69 3.47 -20.92 12.51
C VAL A 69 2.43 -19.81 12.50
N ASN A 70 1.21 -20.12 12.11
CA ASN A 70 0.08 -19.16 12.11
C ASN A 70 -0.19 -18.64 13.52
N ASP A 71 -0.17 -19.51 14.53
CA ASP A 71 -0.36 -19.15 15.93
C ASP A 71 0.75 -18.21 16.39
N PHE A 72 2.01 -18.52 16.09
CA PHE A 72 3.12 -17.63 16.40
C PHE A 72 2.93 -16.23 15.79
N PHE A 73 2.63 -16.13 14.50
CA PHE A 73 2.40 -14.83 13.85
C PHE A 73 1.23 -14.06 14.46
N SER A 74 0.21 -14.77 14.93
CA SER A 74 -0.93 -14.18 15.61
C SER A 74 -0.54 -13.53 16.96
N THR A 75 0.48 -14.05 17.63
CA THR A 75 0.99 -13.46 18.89
C THR A 75 1.73 -12.14 18.70
N LEU A 76 2.11 -11.78 17.46
CA LEU A 76 2.82 -10.55 17.18
C LEU A 76 1.93 -9.31 17.21
N LYS A 77 0.62 -9.49 17.21
CA LYS A 77 -0.35 -8.38 17.35
C LYS A 77 -0.14 -7.64 18.67
N GLY A 78 -0.16 -6.32 18.60
CA GLY A 78 -0.03 -5.46 19.78
C GLY A 78 1.38 -5.31 20.34
N LYS A 79 2.37 -6.00 19.79
CA LYS A 79 3.77 -5.83 20.15
C LYS A 79 4.38 -4.60 19.46
N SER A 80 5.34 -3.95 20.11
CA SER A 80 6.13 -2.89 19.49
C SER A 80 6.95 -3.42 18.30
N PRO A 81 7.42 -2.58 17.36
CA PRO A 81 8.26 -3.01 16.26
C PRO A 81 9.52 -3.77 16.72
N GLU A 82 10.16 -3.31 17.79
CA GLU A 82 11.36 -3.93 18.36
C GLU A 82 11.05 -5.31 18.95
N GLU A 83 9.96 -5.44 19.70
CA GLU A 83 9.50 -6.70 20.27
C GLU A 83 9.13 -7.71 19.18
N ARG A 84 8.45 -7.26 18.12
CA ARG A 84 8.13 -8.11 16.96
C ARG A 84 9.38 -8.62 16.27
N LYS A 85 10.36 -7.74 16.04
CA LYS A 85 11.64 -8.10 15.43
C LYS A 85 12.38 -9.13 16.26
N ALA A 86 12.49 -8.93 17.57
CA ALA A 86 13.16 -9.86 18.46
C ALA A 86 12.46 -11.22 18.53
N ALA A 87 11.14 -11.22 18.66
CA ALA A 87 10.35 -12.46 18.68
C ALA A 87 10.45 -13.23 17.36
N LEU A 88 10.39 -12.53 16.22
CA LEU A 88 10.51 -13.12 14.89
C LEU A 88 11.90 -13.74 14.69
N GLU A 89 12.97 -13.04 15.08
CA GLU A 89 14.33 -13.53 14.94
C GLU A 89 14.55 -14.81 15.80
N ALA A 90 14.07 -14.79 17.04
CA ALA A 90 14.15 -15.96 17.92
C ALA A 90 13.37 -17.15 17.35
N PHE A 91 12.16 -16.91 16.85
CA PHE A 91 11.34 -17.96 16.25
C PHE A 91 12.00 -18.56 14.99
N MET A 92 12.51 -17.72 14.10
CA MET A 92 13.16 -18.15 12.87
C MET A 92 14.48 -18.90 13.14
N THR A 93 15.21 -18.52 14.18
CA THR A 93 16.43 -19.23 14.62
C THR A 93 16.10 -20.60 15.16
N ALA A 94 15.02 -20.73 15.92
CA ALA A 94 14.56 -22.02 16.44
C ALA A 94 13.89 -22.91 15.37
N ASN A 95 13.44 -22.32 14.25
CA ASN A 95 12.70 -23.02 13.19
C ASN A 95 13.34 -22.77 11.81
N PRO A 96 14.53 -23.31 11.53
CA PRO A 96 15.25 -23.03 10.28
C PRO A 96 14.50 -23.51 9.02
N GLN A 97 13.70 -24.57 9.13
CA GLN A 97 12.84 -25.05 8.04
C GLN A 97 11.78 -24.01 7.69
N VAL A 98 11.09 -23.46 8.68
CA VAL A 98 10.08 -22.42 8.49
C VAL A 98 10.72 -21.16 7.88
N ARG A 99 11.91 -20.79 8.35
CA ARG A 99 12.67 -19.67 7.76
C ARG A 99 12.90 -19.90 6.27
N ALA A 100 13.38 -21.05 5.86
CA ALA A 100 13.67 -21.38 4.46
C ALA A 100 12.39 -21.35 3.61
N GLU A 101 11.29 -21.90 4.10
CA GLU A 101 10.01 -21.95 3.39
C GLU A 101 9.42 -20.54 3.21
N LEU A 102 9.45 -19.69 4.24
CA LEU A 102 8.98 -18.32 4.14
C LEU A 102 9.89 -17.46 3.25
N GLN A 103 11.19 -17.71 3.22
CA GLN A 103 12.10 -17.05 2.28
C GLN A 103 11.77 -17.43 0.84
N ALA A 104 11.48 -18.71 0.57
CA ALA A 104 11.05 -19.16 -0.75
C ALA A 104 9.75 -18.51 -1.20
N ILE A 105 8.77 -18.36 -0.31
CA ILE A 105 7.51 -17.66 -0.59
C ILE A 105 7.76 -16.19 -0.96
N ARG A 106 8.74 -15.54 -0.33
CA ARG A 106 9.09 -14.13 -0.58
C ARG A 106 10.01 -13.92 -1.77
N GLN A 107 10.56 -14.97 -2.35
CA GLN A 107 11.53 -14.88 -3.43
C GLN A 107 11.06 -14.00 -4.60
N PRO A 108 9.79 -14.06 -5.07
CA PRO A 108 9.33 -13.19 -6.14
C PRO A 108 9.47 -11.69 -5.83
N MET A 109 9.30 -11.27 -4.57
CA MET A 109 9.52 -9.87 -4.17
C MET A 109 11.00 -9.50 -4.17
N THR A 110 11.86 -10.41 -3.74
CA THR A 110 13.32 -10.21 -3.80
C THR A 110 13.78 -10.07 -5.25
N ASP A 111 13.30 -10.93 -6.13
CA ASP A 111 13.61 -10.90 -7.55
C ASP A 111 13.10 -9.62 -8.21
N PHE A 112 11.87 -9.18 -7.85
CA PHE A 112 11.33 -7.91 -8.32
C PHE A 112 12.23 -6.73 -7.94
N ARG A 113 12.64 -6.64 -6.68
CA ARG A 113 13.55 -5.58 -6.21
C ARG A 113 14.90 -5.62 -6.91
N ASN A 114 15.47 -6.79 -7.10
CA ASN A 114 16.75 -6.94 -7.79
C ASN A 114 16.69 -6.53 -9.26
N ARG A 115 15.56 -6.75 -9.91
CA ARG A 115 15.33 -6.40 -11.32
C ARG A 115 14.92 -4.94 -11.52
N CYS A 116 14.15 -4.40 -10.61
CA CYS A 116 13.49 -3.10 -10.79
C CYS A 116 14.06 -1.96 -9.93
N GLY A 117 14.94 -2.27 -8.99
CA GLY A 117 15.56 -1.28 -8.09
C GLY A 117 14.78 -1.00 -6.82
#